data_f7a97ba5d010cace741c5728d13149ad
#
_entry.id   f7a97ba5d010cace741c5728d13149ad
#
_cell.length_a   1.000
_cell.length_b   1.000
_cell.length_c   1.000
_cell.angle_alpha   90.00
_cell.angle_beta   90.00
_cell.angle_gamma   90.00
#
_symmetry.space_group_name_H-M   'P 1'
#
loop_
_entity.id
_entity.type
_entity.pdbx_description
1 polymer ?
#
loop_
_entity_poly.entity_id
_entity_poly.type
_entity_poly.pdbx_seq_one_letter_code
_entity_poly.pdbx_strand_id
1 'polypeptide(L)'
;MSEATDNSPPKLVRGLGLTDASMIVVGSMIGSGIFITSAESARLVGAPGWLLMAWALAGVLTITGALCCAELAAMMPHAGGQYVFLREAYGPAAGFLFGWSLLLVIQTGTIAAVAVAFARFMGVLAPQISESNYLIAPVHLFGGYAISLSTAQLVAVVLILLLTLTNTRGLKTGKLIQNTFTFTKTAALIGLIVVGLLLGWNSQSAAYTSSWWNPLANGWTPQAVQPGLATTGTTALLMLLGLAMVGPLFAQSAWNNVTFTGSEVRDPGRNLPRALFIGCGAVVTLYLLANVAYAVTLPFATIQKPQNSVATATMQTVFGRPGMIIMAVAIMVSTFGCNNGLILAGARVYYAMARDNLFFKRTASLNNHHVPAVALMLQGIWAAFLTLPRTVLTTTDATTGATTTSYGNVYTQLLEYIISADLVFYALMVGAVIVMRRKTPAAERPYRTLGYPIVPLIYIGLALLLVIDLALLKWKTSGIGYLLVLTGIPVYFVWRKRAAAKT
;
A
#
# COMPACT_ATOMS: atom_id res chain seq x y z
N MET A 1 -43.66 -0.02 -31.69
CA MET A 1 -42.41 -0.75 -31.47
C MET A 1 -42.16 -0.84 -29.98
N SER A 2 -42.40 -2.00 -29.39
CA SER A 2 -42.23 -2.26 -27.97
C SER A 2 -40.70 -2.35 -27.72
N GLU A 3 -40.12 -1.42 -26.98
CA GLU A 3 -38.79 -1.61 -26.42
C GLU A 3 -38.83 -2.81 -25.46
N ALA A 4 -38.26 -3.92 -25.90
CA ALA A 4 -38.03 -5.05 -25.04
C ALA A 4 -37.07 -4.59 -23.92
N THR A 5 -37.59 -4.40 -22.70
CA THR A 5 -36.79 -4.16 -21.52
C THR A 5 -35.84 -5.35 -21.33
N ASP A 6 -34.55 -5.11 -21.61
CA ASP A 6 -33.49 -6.10 -21.35
C ASP A 6 -33.43 -6.36 -19.85
N ASN A 7 -34.06 -7.45 -19.42
CA ASN A 7 -34.09 -7.92 -18.02
C ASN A 7 -32.78 -8.62 -17.62
N SER A 8 -31.71 -8.48 -18.38
CA SER A 8 -30.41 -8.99 -17.98
C SER A 8 -29.88 -8.27 -16.71
N PRO A 9 -29.31 -9.00 -15.75
CA PRO A 9 -28.81 -8.38 -14.53
C PRO A 9 -27.75 -7.32 -14.88
N PRO A 10 -27.74 -6.19 -14.18
CA PRO A 10 -26.83 -5.08 -14.46
C PRO A 10 -25.36 -5.55 -14.45
N LYS A 11 -24.63 -5.22 -15.52
CA LYS A 11 -23.20 -5.58 -15.70
C LYS A 11 -22.33 -4.35 -15.43
N LEU A 12 -21.09 -4.59 -15.01
CA LEU A 12 -20.07 -3.53 -14.92
C LEU A 12 -19.83 -2.92 -16.32
N VAL A 13 -19.75 -1.58 -16.40
CA VAL A 13 -19.67 -0.86 -17.66
C VAL A 13 -18.22 -0.68 -18.10
N ARG A 14 -17.87 -1.06 -19.34
CA ARG A 14 -16.54 -0.81 -19.93
C ARG A 14 -16.37 0.67 -20.27
N GLY A 15 -15.74 1.43 -19.36
CA GLY A 15 -15.57 2.87 -19.46
C GLY A 15 -14.13 3.38 -19.33
N LEU A 16 -13.16 2.49 -18.99
CA LEU A 16 -11.77 2.87 -18.69
C LEU A 16 -10.87 2.67 -19.90
N GLY A 17 -10.26 3.75 -20.43
CA GLY A 17 -9.23 3.70 -21.45
C GLY A 17 -7.84 3.46 -20.88
N LEU A 18 -6.80 3.45 -21.74
CA LEU A 18 -5.40 3.30 -21.31
C LEU A 18 -4.99 4.39 -20.30
N THR A 19 -5.34 5.64 -20.56
CA THR A 19 -5.05 6.76 -19.66
C THR A 19 -5.69 6.56 -18.29
N ASP A 20 -6.98 6.20 -18.27
CA ASP A 20 -7.70 5.96 -17.01
C ASP A 20 -7.08 4.80 -16.22
N ALA A 21 -6.74 3.70 -16.91
CA ALA A 21 -6.08 2.55 -16.30
C ALA A 21 -4.69 2.92 -15.74
N SER A 22 -3.89 3.70 -16.49
CA SER A 22 -2.60 4.20 -16.01
C SER A 22 -2.76 5.15 -14.82
N MET A 23 -3.79 6.02 -14.83
CA MET A 23 -4.10 6.90 -13.70
C MET A 23 -4.58 6.13 -12.46
N ILE A 24 -5.21 4.96 -12.62
CA ILE A 24 -5.53 4.08 -11.49
C ILE A 24 -4.24 3.50 -10.91
N VAL A 25 -3.29 3.02 -11.73
CA VAL A 25 -2.00 2.51 -11.25
C VAL A 25 -1.24 3.60 -10.50
N VAL A 26 -0.91 4.71 -11.18
CA VAL A 26 -0.17 5.84 -10.60
C VAL A 26 -0.90 6.40 -9.38
N GLY A 27 -2.21 6.53 -9.49
CA GLY A 27 -3.05 7.09 -8.45
C GLY A 27 -3.18 6.21 -7.20
N SER A 28 -3.17 4.90 -7.34
CA SER A 28 -3.17 3.99 -6.19
C SER A 28 -1.80 3.90 -5.52
N MET A 29 -0.72 4.00 -6.30
CA MET A 29 0.66 3.95 -5.78
C MET A 29 1.07 5.25 -5.10
N ILE A 30 0.87 6.44 -5.73
CA ILE A 30 1.27 7.71 -5.14
C ILE A 30 0.28 8.08 -4.01
N GLY A 31 0.62 7.70 -2.81
CA GLY A 31 -0.12 7.97 -1.57
C GLY A 31 0.71 8.84 -0.61
N SER A 32 0.83 8.37 0.63
CA SER A 32 1.64 8.99 1.70
C SER A 32 3.07 8.45 1.78
N GLY A 33 3.31 7.24 1.25
CA GLY A 33 4.53 6.48 1.49
C GLY A 33 5.81 7.25 1.13
N ILE A 34 5.92 7.76 -0.11
CA ILE A 34 7.13 8.48 -0.57
C ILE A 34 7.47 9.69 0.31
N PHE A 35 6.48 10.32 0.91
CA PHE A 35 6.67 11.53 1.72
C PHE A 35 7.08 11.23 3.17
N ILE A 36 6.82 10.02 3.68
CA ILE A 36 6.98 9.67 5.10
C ILE A 36 8.03 8.58 5.31
N THR A 37 8.00 7.49 4.52
CA THR A 37 8.69 6.24 4.86
C THR A 37 10.20 6.29 4.69
N SER A 38 10.75 7.23 3.91
CA SER A 38 12.20 7.39 3.76
C SER A 38 12.91 7.69 5.09
N ALA A 39 12.24 8.33 6.05
CA ALA A 39 12.80 8.59 7.36
C ALA A 39 13.07 7.29 8.15
N GLU A 40 12.12 6.35 8.15
CA GLU A 40 12.27 5.06 8.81
C GLU A 40 13.34 4.21 8.12
N SER A 41 13.28 4.12 6.79
CA SER A 41 14.30 3.42 6.01
C SER A 41 15.70 3.95 6.28
N ALA A 42 15.88 5.30 6.37
CA ALA A 42 17.15 5.93 6.67
C ALA A 42 17.67 5.60 8.08
N ARG A 43 16.78 5.52 9.07
CA ARG A 43 17.15 5.09 10.44
C ARG A 43 17.66 3.67 10.46
N LEU A 44 16.97 2.76 9.77
CA LEU A 44 17.29 1.34 9.76
C LEU A 44 18.63 1.04 9.08
N VAL A 45 18.98 1.75 8.02
CA VAL A 45 20.21 1.47 7.25
C VAL A 45 21.39 2.38 7.57
N GLY A 46 21.22 3.50 8.26
CA GLY A 46 22.28 4.36 8.78
C GLY A 46 23.14 5.11 7.76
N ALA A 47 22.94 4.94 6.45
CA ALA A 47 23.72 5.63 5.43
C ALA A 47 22.89 5.91 4.15
N PRO A 48 23.18 7.03 3.43
CA PRO A 48 22.39 7.47 2.27
C PRO A 48 22.38 6.47 1.11
N GLY A 49 23.49 5.83 0.81
CA GLY A 49 23.58 4.83 -0.26
C GLY A 49 22.67 3.64 -0.03
N TRP A 50 22.59 3.15 1.20
CA TRP A 50 21.71 2.05 1.56
C TRP A 50 20.22 2.45 1.56
N LEU A 51 19.92 3.73 1.87
CA LEU A 51 18.57 4.26 1.70
C LEU A 51 18.12 4.20 0.24
N LEU A 52 18.94 4.71 -0.68
CA LEU A 52 18.64 4.65 -2.12
C LEU A 52 18.59 3.21 -2.64
N MET A 53 19.46 2.33 -2.12
CA MET A 53 19.43 0.89 -2.44
C MET A 53 18.12 0.24 -2.03
N ALA A 54 17.58 0.53 -0.83
CA ALA A 54 16.29 0.02 -0.38
C ALA A 54 15.15 0.43 -1.33
N TRP A 55 15.12 1.69 -1.77
CA TRP A 55 14.13 2.17 -2.74
C TRP A 55 14.32 1.57 -4.14
N ALA A 56 15.54 1.38 -4.59
CA ALA A 56 15.86 0.77 -5.88
C ALA A 56 15.45 -0.71 -5.91
N LEU A 57 15.79 -1.48 -4.86
CA LEU A 57 15.42 -2.89 -4.75
C LEU A 57 13.89 -3.08 -4.67
N ALA A 58 13.20 -2.23 -3.90
CA ALA A 58 11.74 -2.22 -3.89
C ALA A 58 11.17 -1.89 -5.26
N GLY A 59 11.79 -0.97 -6.02
CA GLY A 59 11.43 -0.64 -7.40
C GLY A 59 11.60 -1.83 -8.36
N VAL A 60 12.70 -2.56 -8.25
CA VAL A 60 12.94 -3.78 -9.03
C VAL A 60 11.86 -4.83 -8.75
N LEU A 61 11.54 -5.07 -7.48
CA LEU A 61 10.45 -5.97 -7.09
C LEU A 61 9.11 -5.51 -7.67
N THR A 62 8.79 -4.22 -7.55
CA THR A 62 7.55 -3.66 -8.10
C THR A 62 7.43 -3.87 -9.60
N ILE A 63 8.46 -3.51 -10.37
CA ILE A 63 8.46 -3.66 -11.83
C ILE A 63 8.37 -5.13 -12.23
N THR A 64 9.16 -6.01 -11.62
CA THR A 64 9.15 -7.44 -11.94
C THR A 64 7.82 -8.10 -11.58
N GLY A 65 7.22 -7.75 -10.44
CA GLY A 65 5.88 -8.18 -10.05
C GLY A 65 4.80 -7.70 -11.03
N ALA A 66 4.87 -6.42 -11.43
CA ALA A 66 3.92 -5.85 -12.39
C ALA A 66 4.01 -6.50 -13.77
N LEU A 67 5.22 -6.82 -14.27
CA LEU A 67 5.42 -7.56 -15.52
C LEU A 67 4.80 -8.96 -15.47
N CYS A 68 4.94 -9.67 -14.35
CA CYS A 68 4.31 -10.97 -14.16
C CYS A 68 2.78 -10.85 -14.08
N CYS A 69 2.27 -9.90 -13.33
CA CYS A 69 0.84 -9.63 -13.23
C CYS A 69 0.22 -9.23 -14.56
N ALA A 70 0.94 -8.51 -15.40
CA ALA A 70 0.49 -8.08 -16.74
C ALA A 70 0.11 -9.26 -17.64
N GLU A 71 0.85 -10.37 -17.58
CA GLU A 71 0.50 -11.60 -18.33
C GLU A 71 -0.83 -12.18 -17.85
N LEU A 72 -1.01 -12.31 -16.54
CA LEU A 72 -2.25 -12.84 -15.97
C LEU A 72 -3.44 -11.90 -16.22
N ALA A 73 -3.23 -10.59 -16.13
CA ALA A 73 -4.26 -9.59 -16.39
C ALA A 73 -4.69 -9.56 -17.85
N ALA A 74 -3.76 -9.76 -18.80
CA ALA A 74 -4.07 -9.84 -20.21
C ALA A 74 -4.86 -11.11 -20.57
N MET A 75 -4.53 -12.25 -19.91
CA MET A 75 -5.22 -13.53 -20.11
C MET A 75 -6.61 -13.58 -19.48
N MET A 76 -6.77 -12.96 -18.31
CA MET A 76 -7.96 -13.07 -17.45
C MET A 76 -8.47 -11.70 -17.00
N PRO A 77 -8.97 -10.85 -17.92
CA PRO A 77 -9.39 -9.49 -17.62
C PRO A 77 -10.77 -9.43 -16.95
N HIS A 78 -10.93 -10.14 -15.85
CA HIS A 78 -12.17 -10.20 -15.08
C HIS A 78 -12.14 -9.29 -13.87
N ALA A 79 -13.32 -8.87 -13.38
CA ALA A 79 -13.44 -8.17 -12.11
C ALA A 79 -12.84 -9.03 -10.98
N GLY A 80 -12.08 -8.38 -10.08
CA GLY A 80 -11.41 -9.08 -8.99
C GLY A 80 -9.94 -9.40 -9.25
N GLY A 81 -9.45 -9.30 -10.49
CA GLY A 81 -8.02 -9.38 -10.86
C GLY A 81 -7.24 -10.47 -10.12
N GLN A 82 -6.35 -10.09 -9.21
CA GLN A 82 -5.49 -11.04 -8.47
C GLN A 82 -6.27 -12.16 -7.76
N TYR A 83 -7.49 -11.90 -7.27
CA TYR A 83 -8.36 -12.94 -6.73
C TYR A 83 -8.63 -14.04 -7.78
N VAL A 84 -8.97 -13.62 -9.00
CA VAL A 84 -9.23 -14.54 -10.10
C VAL A 84 -7.96 -15.31 -10.47
N PHE A 85 -6.81 -14.63 -10.55
CA PHE A 85 -5.53 -15.27 -10.92
C PHE A 85 -5.15 -16.37 -9.93
N LEU A 86 -5.30 -16.11 -8.63
CA LEU A 86 -5.00 -17.09 -7.59
C LEU A 86 -6.02 -18.26 -7.59
N ARG A 87 -7.31 -17.96 -7.81
CA ARG A 87 -8.35 -18.97 -7.93
C ARG A 87 -8.09 -19.92 -9.09
N GLU A 88 -7.77 -19.41 -10.27
CA GLU A 88 -7.52 -20.22 -11.48
C GLU A 88 -6.20 -21.00 -11.37
N ALA A 89 -5.17 -20.42 -10.77
CA ALA A 89 -3.89 -21.09 -10.63
C ALA A 89 -3.90 -22.18 -9.54
N TYR A 90 -4.40 -21.86 -8.34
CA TYR A 90 -4.25 -22.72 -7.16
C TYR A 90 -5.58 -23.25 -6.60
N GLY A 91 -6.70 -22.84 -7.19
CA GLY A 91 -8.04 -23.25 -6.76
C GLY A 91 -8.76 -22.23 -5.85
N PRO A 92 -10.07 -22.51 -5.56
CA PRO A 92 -10.95 -21.57 -4.88
C PRO A 92 -10.47 -21.14 -3.48
N ALA A 93 -9.75 -22.02 -2.78
CA ALA A 93 -9.22 -21.73 -1.44
C ALA A 93 -8.18 -20.59 -1.48
N ALA A 94 -7.25 -20.63 -2.44
CA ALA A 94 -6.22 -19.59 -2.57
C ALA A 94 -6.83 -18.23 -2.93
N GLY A 95 -7.79 -18.21 -3.87
CA GLY A 95 -8.55 -17.00 -4.18
C GLY A 95 -9.30 -16.47 -2.97
N PHE A 96 -9.98 -17.34 -2.22
CA PHE A 96 -10.69 -16.96 -1.00
C PHE A 96 -9.77 -16.36 0.05
N LEU A 97 -8.62 -16.99 0.33
CA LEU A 97 -7.64 -16.51 1.30
C LEU A 97 -7.12 -15.11 0.93
N PHE A 98 -6.84 -14.88 -0.35
CA PHE A 98 -6.46 -13.55 -0.82
C PHE A 98 -7.56 -12.51 -0.56
N GLY A 99 -8.77 -12.77 -1.01
CA GLY A 99 -9.88 -11.82 -0.85
C GLY A 99 -10.26 -11.59 0.60
N TRP A 100 -10.17 -12.62 1.46
CA TRP A 100 -10.34 -12.52 2.91
C TRP A 100 -9.29 -11.60 3.53
N SER A 101 -8.01 -11.83 3.19
CA SER A 101 -6.89 -11.02 3.67
C SER A 101 -6.95 -9.59 3.14
N LEU A 102 -7.39 -9.43 1.90
CA LEU A 102 -7.61 -8.12 1.29
C LEU A 102 -8.62 -7.30 2.08
N LEU A 103 -9.75 -7.93 2.49
CA LEU A 103 -10.76 -7.27 3.32
C LEU A 103 -10.26 -6.98 4.73
N LEU A 104 -9.62 -7.96 5.38
CA LEU A 104 -9.28 -7.81 6.80
C LEU A 104 -8.07 -6.91 7.05
N VAL A 105 -7.09 -6.93 6.16
CA VAL A 105 -5.76 -6.30 6.41
C VAL A 105 -5.28 -5.47 5.23
N ILE A 106 -5.16 -6.06 4.03
CA ILE A 106 -4.36 -5.45 2.95
C ILE A 106 -5.02 -4.17 2.45
N GLN A 107 -6.20 -4.26 1.81
CA GLN A 107 -6.86 -3.11 1.20
C GLN A 107 -7.41 -2.13 2.25
N THR A 108 -8.11 -2.66 3.23
CA THR A 108 -8.73 -1.83 4.27
C THR A 108 -7.71 -1.22 5.21
N GLY A 109 -6.63 -1.95 5.53
CA GLY A 109 -5.49 -1.42 6.26
C GLY A 109 -4.78 -0.31 5.49
N THR A 110 -4.59 -0.48 4.17
CA THR A 110 -4.00 0.56 3.31
C THR A 110 -4.88 1.81 3.27
N ILE A 111 -6.21 1.65 3.13
CA ILE A 111 -7.17 2.76 3.20
C ILE A 111 -7.05 3.48 4.55
N ALA A 112 -7.02 2.74 5.66
CA ALA A 112 -6.87 3.29 7.00
C ALA A 112 -5.54 4.05 7.17
N ALA A 113 -4.41 3.45 6.77
CA ALA A 113 -3.09 4.06 6.87
C ALA A 113 -3.01 5.38 6.08
N VAL A 114 -3.49 5.38 4.82
CA VAL A 114 -3.49 6.59 3.98
C VAL A 114 -4.42 7.67 4.53
N ALA A 115 -5.55 7.30 5.14
CA ALA A 115 -6.45 8.27 5.79
C ALA A 115 -5.85 8.87 7.06
N VAL A 116 -5.15 8.08 7.87
CA VAL A 116 -4.40 8.57 9.05
C VAL A 116 -3.29 9.54 8.61
N ALA A 117 -2.59 9.23 7.51
CA ALA A 117 -1.59 10.13 6.95
C ALA A 117 -2.22 11.46 6.49
N PHE A 118 -3.38 11.45 5.83
CA PHE A 118 -4.13 12.67 5.50
C PHE A 118 -4.37 13.53 6.76
N ALA A 119 -4.90 12.92 7.82
CA ALA A 119 -5.20 13.60 9.07
C ALA A 119 -3.93 14.18 9.74
N ARG A 120 -2.81 13.46 9.69
CA ARG A 120 -1.52 13.92 10.20
C ARG A 120 -1.05 15.20 9.48
N PHE A 121 -1.18 15.29 8.16
CA PHE A 121 -0.81 16.50 7.42
C PHE A 121 -1.83 17.64 7.60
N MET A 122 -3.09 17.31 7.84
CA MET A 122 -4.08 18.32 8.27
C MET A 122 -3.70 18.96 9.60
N GLY A 123 -3.06 18.20 10.50
CA GLY A 123 -2.51 18.71 11.76
C GLY A 123 -1.40 19.76 11.58
N VAL A 124 -0.69 19.79 10.45
CA VAL A 124 0.28 20.87 10.13
C VAL A 124 -0.42 22.20 9.91
N LEU A 125 -1.65 22.20 9.40
CA LEU A 125 -2.48 23.38 9.16
C LEU A 125 -3.31 23.76 10.40
N ALA A 126 -3.78 22.75 11.12
CA ALA A 126 -4.66 22.88 12.28
C ALA A 126 -4.11 22.00 13.44
N PRO A 127 -3.24 22.56 14.31
CA PRO A 127 -2.51 21.78 15.35
C PRO A 127 -3.40 21.04 16.34
N GLN A 128 -4.68 21.42 16.47
CA GLN A 128 -5.67 20.70 17.27
C GLN A 128 -6.01 19.31 16.69
N ILE A 129 -5.69 19.06 15.42
CA ILE A 129 -5.80 17.74 14.80
C ILE A 129 -4.50 16.99 15.03
N SER A 130 -4.50 16.09 16.01
CA SER A 130 -3.31 15.39 16.46
C SER A 130 -3.64 13.94 16.86
N GLU A 131 -2.68 13.05 16.73
CA GLU A 131 -2.77 11.67 17.21
C GLU A 131 -2.75 11.57 18.75
N SER A 132 -2.27 12.62 19.43
CA SER A 132 -2.20 12.73 20.90
C SER A 132 -3.36 13.52 21.52
N ASN A 133 -4.17 14.19 20.73
CA ASN A 133 -5.35 14.91 21.22
C ASN A 133 -6.56 13.95 21.19
N TYR A 134 -6.86 13.35 22.33
CA TYR A 134 -7.87 12.30 22.46
C TYR A 134 -9.26 12.86 22.76
N LEU A 135 -10.24 12.42 21.97
CA LEU A 135 -11.68 12.51 22.24
C LEU A 135 -12.12 11.34 23.14
N ILE A 136 -11.56 10.15 22.90
CA ILE A 136 -11.67 8.98 23.76
C ILE A 136 -10.25 8.54 24.06
N ALA A 137 -9.85 8.65 25.32
CA ALA A 137 -8.53 8.21 25.77
C ALA A 137 -8.29 6.74 25.49
N PRO A 138 -7.02 6.31 25.32
CA PRO A 138 -6.72 4.91 25.06
C PRO A 138 -7.24 3.99 26.17
N VAL A 139 -8.13 3.08 25.80
CA VAL A 139 -8.65 2.02 26.66
C VAL A 139 -7.87 0.75 26.36
N HIS A 140 -7.18 0.22 27.36
CA HIS A 140 -6.39 -0.99 27.24
C HIS A 140 -7.31 -2.19 27.00
N LEU A 141 -6.95 -2.98 25.98
CA LEU A 141 -7.52 -4.29 25.68
C LEU A 141 -6.55 -5.39 26.17
N PHE A 142 -6.74 -6.61 25.70
CA PHE A 142 -5.80 -7.70 25.95
C PHE A 142 -4.56 -7.64 25.02
N GLY A 143 -3.46 -8.27 25.41
CA GLY A 143 -2.32 -8.53 24.52
C GLY A 143 -1.48 -7.30 24.13
N GLY A 144 -1.50 -6.23 24.92
CA GLY A 144 -0.69 -5.04 24.62
C GLY A 144 -1.30 -4.13 23.56
N TYR A 145 -2.62 -4.19 23.37
CA TYR A 145 -3.39 -3.31 22.50
C TYR A 145 -4.29 -2.37 23.28
N ALA A 146 -4.56 -1.21 22.70
CA ALA A 146 -5.54 -0.23 23.17
C ALA A 146 -6.42 0.23 22.02
N ILE A 147 -7.63 0.69 22.32
CA ILE A 147 -8.50 1.42 21.39
C ILE A 147 -8.58 2.87 21.87
N SER A 148 -8.45 3.81 20.93
CA SER A 148 -8.59 5.24 21.20
C SER A 148 -9.35 5.92 20.06
N LEU A 149 -9.84 7.13 20.32
CA LEU A 149 -10.30 8.04 19.28
C LEU A 149 -9.63 9.40 19.50
N SER A 150 -8.64 9.72 18.69
CA SER A 150 -8.04 11.04 18.64
C SER A 150 -8.71 11.91 17.57
N THR A 151 -8.46 13.21 17.60
CA THR A 151 -8.94 14.14 16.56
C THR A 151 -8.41 13.78 15.17
N ALA A 152 -7.18 13.28 15.05
CA ALA A 152 -6.65 12.77 13.79
C ALA A 152 -7.37 11.48 13.32
N GLN A 153 -7.66 10.56 14.24
CA GLN A 153 -8.43 9.34 13.91
C GLN A 153 -9.85 9.69 13.46
N LEU A 154 -10.51 10.67 14.10
CA LEU A 154 -11.84 11.13 13.68
C LEU A 154 -11.81 11.67 12.23
N VAL A 155 -10.83 12.53 11.91
CA VAL A 155 -10.67 13.04 10.53
C VAL A 155 -10.46 11.89 9.54
N ALA A 156 -9.65 10.89 9.88
CA ALA A 156 -9.44 9.72 9.03
C ALA A 156 -10.74 8.92 8.79
N VAL A 157 -11.52 8.67 9.85
CA VAL A 157 -12.82 8.00 9.76
C VAL A 157 -13.79 8.78 8.86
N VAL A 158 -13.91 10.09 9.07
CA VAL A 158 -14.77 10.95 8.24
C VAL A 158 -14.35 10.92 6.77
N LEU A 159 -13.05 10.99 6.49
CA LEU A 159 -12.52 10.92 5.13
C LEU A 159 -12.88 9.59 4.45
N ILE A 160 -12.68 8.46 5.14
CA ILE A 160 -12.99 7.12 4.60
C ILE A 160 -14.48 7.01 4.27
N LEU A 161 -15.35 7.41 5.19
CA LEU A 161 -16.78 7.33 4.99
C LEU A 161 -17.27 8.26 3.87
N LEU A 162 -16.76 9.49 3.81
CA LEU A 162 -17.05 10.44 2.74
C LEU A 162 -16.70 9.87 1.37
N LEU A 163 -15.47 9.35 1.20
CA LEU A 163 -15.03 8.77 -0.06
C LEU A 163 -15.79 7.48 -0.40
N THR A 164 -16.14 6.68 0.60
CA THR A 164 -16.97 5.49 0.40
C THR A 164 -18.34 5.89 -0.16
N LEU A 165 -19.01 6.86 0.45
CA LEU A 165 -20.32 7.35 0.01
C LEU A 165 -20.25 7.99 -1.40
N THR A 166 -19.21 8.77 -1.70
CA THR A 166 -19.06 9.35 -3.03
C THR A 166 -18.88 8.29 -4.11
N ASN A 167 -18.13 7.22 -3.84
CA ASN A 167 -17.93 6.13 -4.79
C ASN A 167 -19.19 5.26 -5.02
N THR A 168 -20.20 5.32 -4.14
CA THR A 168 -21.50 4.67 -4.42
C THR A 168 -22.32 5.38 -5.48
N ARG A 169 -21.95 6.64 -5.87
CA ARG A 169 -22.67 7.45 -6.88
C ARG A 169 -22.26 7.12 -8.32
N GLY A 170 -21.37 6.16 -8.54
CA GLY A 170 -21.04 5.63 -9.86
C GLY A 170 -19.59 5.82 -10.31
N LEU A 171 -19.23 5.06 -11.35
CA LEU A 171 -17.88 4.99 -11.89
C LEU A 171 -17.41 6.35 -12.46
N LYS A 172 -18.31 7.13 -13.09
CA LYS A 172 -17.95 8.43 -13.69
C LYS A 172 -17.41 9.41 -12.66
N THR A 173 -18.07 9.52 -11.50
CA THR A 173 -17.65 10.40 -10.40
C THR A 173 -16.32 9.92 -9.81
N GLY A 174 -16.18 8.62 -9.52
CA GLY A 174 -14.95 8.04 -9.00
C GLY A 174 -13.75 8.23 -9.94
N LYS A 175 -13.96 8.04 -11.25
CA LYS A 175 -12.94 8.24 -12.29
C LYS A 175 -12.50 9.71 -12.39
N LEU A 176 -13.45 10.67 -12.36
CA LEU A 176 -13.12 12.09 -12.42
C LEU A 176 -12.25 12.52 -11.25
N ILE A 177 -12.65 12.14 -10.03
CA ILE A 177 -11.87 12.37 -8.83
C ILE A 177 -10.49 11.72 -8.99
N GLN A 178 -10.43 10.45 -9.40
CA GLN A 178 -9.18 9.71 -9.57
C GLN A 178 -8.22 10.43 -10.52
N ASN A 179 -8.66 10.79 -11.71
CA ASN A 179 -7.81 11.41 -12.72
C ASN A 179 -7.32 12.80 -12.30
N THR A 180 -8.22 13.64 -11.76
CA THR A 180 -7.88 14.99 -11.30
C THR A 180 -6.85 14.95 -10.17
N PHE A 181 -7.10 14.15 -9.15
CA PHE A 181 -6.19 14.06 -8.01
C PHE A 181 -4.87 13.36 -8.38
N THR A 182 -4.89 12.37 -9.28
CA THR A 182 -3.67 11.71 -9.75
C THR A 182 -2.78 12.69 -10.52
N PHE A 183 -3.35 13.49 -11.40
CA PHE A 183 -2.60 14.53 -12.11
C PHE A 183 -1.99 15.54 -11.13
N THR A 184 -2.81 16.08 -10.22
CA THR A 184 -2.37 17.10 -9.25
C THR A 184 -1.25 16.58 -8.34
N LYS A 185 -1.37 15.38 -7.79
CA LYS A 185 -0.34 14.82 -6.91
C LYS A 185 0.94 14.43 -7.64
N THR A 186 0.84 13.97 -8.88
CA THR A 186 2.01 13.68 -9.71
C THR A 186 2.75 14.98 -10.04
N ALA A 187 2.03 16.05 -10.39
CA ALA A 187 2.61 17.38 -10.61
C ALA A 187 3.27 17.93 -9.33
N ALA A 188 2.64 17.74 -8.16
CA ALA A 188 3.21 18.17 -6.88
C ALA A 188 4.50 17.40 -6.54
N LEU A 189 4.54 16.08 -6.81
CA LEU A 189 5.74 15.26 -6.61
C LEU A 189 6.87 15.68 -7.58
N ILE A 190 6.55 15.93 -8.84
CA ILE A 190 7.51 16.46 -9.82
C ILE A 190 8.01 17.85 -9.37
N GLY A 191 7.12 18.70 -8.90
CA GLY A 191 7.48 20.02 -8.35
C GLY A 191 8.46 19.91 -7.18
N LEU A 192 8.22 18.99 -6.23
CA LEU A 192 9.13 18.70 -5.12
C LEU A 192 10.52 18.26 -5.64
N ILE A 193 10.55 17.35 -6.63
CA ILE A 193 11.79 16.84 -7.22
C ILE A 193 12.56 17.99 -7.90
N VAL A 194 11.89 18.77 -8.72
CA VAL A 194 12.50 19.90 -9.44
C VAL A 194 13.04 20.95 -8.46
N VAL A 195 12.24 21.33 -7.46
CA VAL A 195 12.67 22.28 -6.42
C VAL A 195 13.85 21.73 -5.63
N GLY A 196 13.80 20.47 -5.18
CA GLY A 196 14.89 19.85 -4.44
C GLY A 196 16.20 19.79 -5.25
N LEU A 197 16.11 19.38 -6.51
CA LEU A 197 17.29 19.22 -7.37
C LEU A 197 17.86 20.55 -7.89
N LEU A 198 17.04 21.58 -8.14
CA LEU A 198 17.52 22.83 -8.72
C LEU A 198 17.79 23.91 -7.67
N LEU A 199 17.01 23.96 -6.59
CA LEU A 199 17.08 25.03 -5.59
C LEU A 199 17.54 24.52 -4.22
N GLY A 200 17.52 23.21 -3.99
CA GLY A 200 17.76 22.61 -2.68
C GLY A 200 19.22 22.24 -2.40
N TRP A 201 20.16 22.61 -3.27
CA TRP A 201 21.57 22.23 -3.11
C TRP A 201 22.17 22.77 -1.81
N ASN A 202 22.64 21.85 -0.96
CA ASN A 202 23.21 22.17 0.35
C ASN A 202 24.50 21.36 0.55
N SER A 203 25.61 22.05 0.81
CA SER A 203 26.92 21.41 1.02
C SER A 203 26.98 20.48 2.24
N GLN A 204 26.04 20.64 3.19
CA GLN A 204 25.91 19.76 4.35
C GLN A 204 24.90 18.63 4.14
N SER A 205 24.36 18.50 2.94
CA SER A 205 23.37 17.47 2.63
C SER A 205 23.94 16.06 2.62
N ALA A 206 23.08 15.08 2.67
CA ALA A 206 23.43 13.67 2.62
C ALA A 206 24.22 13.31 1.35
N ALA A 207 24.01 14.02 0.24
CA ALA A 207 24.73 13.80 -1.03
C ALA A 207 26.24 14.03 -0.93
N TYR A 208 26.67 14.92 -0.04
CA TYR A 208 28.11 15.27 0.13
C TYR A 208 28.78 14.56 1.29
N THR A 209 28.10 13.63 1.97
CA THR A 209 28.75 12.89 3.05
C THR A 209 29.82 11.93 2.52
N SER A 210 30.99 11.90 3.19
CA SER A 210 32.05 10.93 2.90
C SER A 210 31.70 9.50 3.27
N SER A 211 30.71 9.33 4.15
CA SER A 211 30.24 8.02 4.66
C SER A 211 29.04 7.48 3.88
N TRP A 212 29.00 7.67 2.57
CA TRP A 212 27.87 7.31 1.71
C TRP A 212 27.39 5.86 1.87
N TRP A 213 28.31 4.91 2.05
CA TRP A 213 28.05 3.49 2.22
C TRP A 213 28.42 2.94 3.60
N ASN A 214 29.01 3.76 4.47
CA ASN A 214 29.44 3.33 5.78
C ASN A 214 28.51 3.82 6.89
N PRO A 215 27.56 3.00 7.36
CA PRO A 215 26.63 3.42 8.42
C PRO A 215 27.33 3.65 9.76
N LEU A 216 28.42 2.93 10.05
CA LEU A 216 29.16 3.01 11.31
C LEU A 216 29.84 4.36 11.53
N ALA A 217 30.19 5.06 10.44
CA ALA A 217 30.84 6.37 10.52
C ALA A 217 29.97 7.45 11.21
N ASN A 218 28.66 7.23 11.26
CA ASN A 218 27.69 8.15 11.89
C ASN A 218 27.20 7.65 13.27
N GLY A 219 27.93 6.73 13.90
CA GLY A 219 27.54 6.17 15.20
C GLY A 219 26.33 5.20 15.14
N TRP A 220 25.92 4.79 13.94
CA TRP A 220 24.85 3.81 13.76
C TRP A 220 25.33 2.42 14.17
N THR A 221 24.51 1.71 14.95
CA THR A 221 24.73 0.30 15.26
C THR A 221 23.43 -0.48 15.07
N PRO A 222 23.50 -1.74 14.59
CA PRO A 222 22.32 -2.56 14.38
C PRO A 222 21.44 -2.69 15.63
N GLN A 223 22.07 -2.84 16.81
CA GLN A 223 21.40 -3.01 18.09
C GLN A 223 20.69 -1.73 18.57
N ALA A 224 21.19 -0.54 18.20
CA ALA A 224 20.54 0.74 18.52
C ALA A 224 19.23 0.93 17.77
N VAL A 225 19.14 0.43 16.52
CA VAL A 225 17.93 0.57 15.69
C VAL A 225 16.96 -0.60 15.83
N GLN A 226 17.47 -1.80 16.11
CA GLN A 226 16.67 -3.00 16.37
C GLN A 226 17.19 -3.70 17.64
N PRO A 227 16.68 -3.32 18.83
CA PRO A 227 17.05 -3.95 20.08
C PRO A 227 16.79 -5.46 20.07
N GLY A 228 17.75 -6.23 20.57
CA GLY A 228 17.66 -7.70 20.60
C GLY A 228 18.11 -8.39 19.32
N LEU A 229 18.63 -7.68 18.31
CA LEU A 229 19.22 -8.28 17.13
C LEU A 229 20.52 -9.03 17.52
N ALA A 230 20.54 -10.35 17.36
CA ALA A 230 21.68 -11.19 17.72
C ALA A 230 22.83 -11.14 16.70
N THR A 231 22.55 -10.74 15.47
CA THR A 231 23.51 -10.67 14.37
C THR A 231 24.28 -9.35 14.35
N THR A 232 25.50 -9.38 13.84
CA THR A 232 26.38 -8.22 13.70
C THR A 232 26.95 -8.12 12.29
N GLY A 233 27.66 -7.04 11.98
CA GLY A 233 28.34 -6.86 10.71
C GLY A 233 27.41 -6.82 9.49
N THR A 234 27.85 -7.37 8.38
CA THR A 234 27.15 -7.34 7.09
C THR A 234 25.81 -8.08 7.13
N THR A 235 25.71 -9.19 7.87
CA THR A 235 24.45 -9.93 8.00
C THR A 235 23.37 -9.08 8.68
N ALA A 236 23.72 -8.39 9.76
CA ALA A 236 22.80 -7.47 10.42
C ALA A 236 22.34 -6.34 9.48
N LEU A 237 23.27 -5.77 8.70
CA LEU A 237 22.94 -4.72 7.73
C LEU A 237 21.99 -5.23 6.64
N LEU A 238 22.19 -6.44 6.11
CA LEU A 238 21.31 -7.04 5.11
C LEU A 238 19.89 -7.31 5.66
N MET A 239 19.79 -7.82 6.89
CA MET A 239 18.49 -7.97 7.56
C MET A 239 17.80 -6.62 7.78
N LEU A 240 18.54 -5.62 8.24
CA LEU A 240 17.97 -4.27 8.41
C LEU A 240 17.66 -3.58 7.08
N LEU A 241 18.36 -3.92 5.99
CA LEU A 241 17.99 -3.49 4.64
C LEU A 241 16.64 -4.09 4.21
N GLY A 242 16.41 -5.39 4.48
CA GLY A 242 15.11 -6.03 4.25
C GLY A 242 14.01 -5.31 5.02
N LEU A 243 14.21 -5.06 6.30
CA LEU A 243 13.27 -4.29 7.12
C LEU A 243 13.07 -2.84 6.61
N ALA A 244 14.12 -2.18 6.15
CA ALA A 244 14.07 -0.84 5.58
C ALA A 244 13.30 -0.78 4.26
N MET A 245 13.15 -1.90 3.54
CA MET A 245 12.35 -1.98 2.32
C MET A 245 10.83 -2.00 2.59
N VAL A 246 10.36 -2.21 3.82
CA VAL A 246 8.92 -2.22 4.16
C VAL A 246 8.23 -0.93 3.73
N GLY A 247 8.79 0.22 4.09
CA GLY A 247 8.27 1.52 3.69
C GLY A 247 8.25 1.74 2.16
N PRO A 248 9.38 1.56 1.45
CA PRO A 248 9.44 1.59 0.00
C PRO A 248 8.48 0.62 -0.70
N LEU A 249 8.35 -0.62 -0.22
CA LEU A 249 7.41 -1.60 -0.78
C LEU A 249 5.96 -1.18 -0.58
N PHE A 250 5.63 -0.65 0.60
CA PHE A 250 4.30 -0.06 0.82
C PHE A 250 4.04 1.11 -0.12
N ALA A 251 4.97 2.05 -0.24
CA ALA A 251 4.83 3.21 -1.12
C ALA A 251 4.65 2.80 -2.59
N GLN A 252 5.27 1.70 -3.00
CA GLN A 252 5.23 1.15 -4.36
C GLN A 252 4.20 0.03 -4.53
N SER A 253 3.36 -0.26 -3.56
CA SER A 253 2.30 -1.26 -3.63
C SER A 253 1.03 -0.74 -4.33
N ALA A 254 -0.03 -1.53 -4.34
CA ALA A 254 -1.34 -1.20 -4.90
C ALA A 254 -1.38 -0.97 -6.44
N TRP A 255 -0.29 -1.23 -7.16
CA TRP A 255 -0.27 -1.19 -8.62
C TRP A 255 -1.21 -2.24 -9.25
N ASN A 256 -1.43 -3.36 -8.58
CA ASN A 256 -2.34 -4.43 -9.00
C ASN A 256 -3.83 -4.04 -8.94
N ASN A 257 -4.19 -2.93 -8.28
CA ASN A 257 -5.59 -2.46 -8.16
C ASN A 257 -6.26 -2.23 -9.52
N VAL A 258 -5.51 -1.85 -10.56
CA VAL A 258 -6.05 -1.73 -11.92
C VAL A 258 -6.62 -3.06 -12.42
N THR A 259 -6.06 -4.19 -12.00
CA THR A 259 -6.54 -5.51 -12.40
C THR A 259 -7.88 -5.87 -11.77
N PHE A 260 -8.20 -5.29 -10.60
CA PHE A 260 -9.50 -5.50 -9.94
C PHE A 260 -10.65 -4.92 -10.77
N THR A 261 -10.35 -3.86 -11.55
CA THR A 261 -11.29 -3.22 -12.48
C THR A 261 -11.14 -3.73 -13.91
N GLY A 262 -10.47 -4.86 -14.13
CA GLY A 262 -10.12 -5.38 -15.46
C GLY A 262 -11.30 -5.53 -16.42
N SER A 263 -12.48 -5.90 -15.91
CA SER A 263 -13.71 -6.00 -16.72
C SER A 263 -14.28 -4.64 -17.15
N GLU A 264 -13.85 -3.54 -16.55
CA GLU A 264 -14.25 -2.16 -16.86
C GLU A 264 -13.29 -1.48 -17.85
N VAL A 265 -12.15 -2.11 -18.15
CA VAL A 265 -11.12 -1.60 -19.08
C VAL A 265 -11.48 -1.95 -20.53
N ARG A 266 -11.32 -1.00 -21.45
CA ARG A 266 -11.44 -1.23 -22.90
C ARG A 266 -10.16 -1.90 -23.40
N ASP A 267 -10.29 -2.87 -24.33
CA ASP A 267 -9.18 -3.64 -24.87
C ASP A 267 -8.19 -4.13 -23.80
N PRO A 268 -8.68 -4.87 -22.77
CA PRO A 268 -7.92 -5.14 -21.56
C PRO A 268 -6.64 -5.93 -21.82
N GLY A 269 -6.63 -6.86 -22.82
CA GLY A 269 -5.45 -7.62 -23.20
C GLY A 269 -4.25 -6.77 -23.61
N ARG A 270 -4.50 -5.53 -24.08
CA ARG A 270 -3.48 -4.58 -24.50
C ARG A 270 -3.28 -3.46 -23.48
N ASN A 271 -4.37 -2.93 -22.92
CA ASN A 271 -4.32 -1.73 -22.09
C ASN A 271 -3.87 -2.03 -20.65
N LEU A 272 -4.21 -3.20 -20.07
CA LEU A 272 -3.75 -3.56 -18.72
C LEU A 272 -2.23 -3.74 -18.65
N PRO A 273 -1.55 -4.51 -19.52
CA PRO A 273 -0.10 -4.59 -19.53
C PRO A 273 0.58 -3.23 -19.69
N ARG A 274 0.08 -2.41 -20.61
CA ARG A 274 0.65 -1.07 -20.85
C ARG A 274 0.46 -0.14 -19.66
N ALA A 275 -0.72 -0.15 -19.04
CA ALA A 275 -0.99 0.67 -17.87
C ALA A 275 -0.10 0.28 -16.69
N LEU A 276 0.11 -1.02 -16.46
CA LEU A 276 1.02 -1.52 -15.43
C LEU A 276 2.47 -1.10 -15.71
N PHE A 277 2.95 -1.28 -16.95
CA PHE A 277 4.32 -0.92 -17.31
C PHE A 277 4.58 0.60 -17.19
N ILE A 278 3.69 1.42 -17.79
CA ILE A 278 3.81 2.89 -17.76
C ILE A 278 3.66 3.40 -16.34
N GLY A 279 2.64 2.94 -15.61
CA GLY A 279 2.33 3.41 -14.27
C GLY A 279 3.41 3.06 -13.26
N CYS A 280 3.82 1.79 -13.18
CA CYS A 280 4.88 1.36 -12.27
C CYS A 280 6.24 1.99 -12.62
N GLY A 281 6.61 2.01 -13.92
CA GLY A 281 7.85 2.62 -14.36
C GLY A 281 7.94 4.10 -14.01
N ALA A 282 6.87 4.86 -14.27
CA ALA A 282 6.81 6.28 -13.90
C ALA A 282 6.93 6.49 -12.39
N VAL A 283 6.17 5.75 -11.58
CA VAL A 283 6.17 5.91 -10.11
C VAL A 283 7.52 5.52 -9.51
N VAL A 284 8.12 4.39 -9.91
CA VAL A 284 9.44 3.96 -9.42
C VAL A 284 10.49 5.00 -9.73
N THR A 285 10.49 5.54 -10.97
CA THR A 285 11.42 6.60 -11.38
C THR A 285 11.23 7.86 -10.54
N LEU A 286 9.99 8.33 -10.39
CA LEU A 286 9.70 9.51 -9.56
C LEU A 286 10.12 9.33 -8.11
N TYR A 287 9.95 8.14 -7.54
CA TYR A 287 10.31 7.86 -6.15
C TYR A 287 11.84 7.82 -5.94
N LEU A 288 12.58 7.26 -6.88
CA LEU A 288 14.03 7.33 -6.84
C LEU A 288 14.53 8.77 -6.95
N LEU A 289 14.00 9.55 -7.91
CA LEU A 289 14.34 10.96 -8.06
C LEU A 289 13.95 11.80 -6.83
N ALA A 290 12.82 11.51 -6.18
CA ALA A 290 12.43 12.19 -4.95
C ALA A 290 13.42 11.91 -3.80
N ASN A 291 13.87 10.66 -3.65
CA ASN A 291 14.89 10.32 -2.64
C ASN A 291 16.25 10.96 -2.96
N VAL A 292 16.61 11.08 -4.23
CA VAL A 292 17.80 11.87 -4.63
C VAL A 292 17.63 13.33 -4.26
N ALA A 293 16.45 13.94 -4.53
CA ALA A 293 16.16 15.30 -4.14
C ALA A 293 16.25 15.50 -2.60
N TYR A 294 15.74 14.55 -1.82
CA TYR A 294 15.90 14.56 -0.35
C TYR A 294 17.37 14.52 0.07
N ALA A 295 18.16 13.63 -0.56
CA ALA A 295 19.58 13.48 -0.24
C ALA A 295 20.42 14.71 -0.62
N VAL A 296 20.06 15.42 -1.68
CA VAL A 296 20.75 16.66 -2.13
C VAL A 296 20.40 17.85 -1.24
N THR A 297 19.16 17.88 -0.70
CA THR A 297 18.65 19.04 0.05
C THR A 297 18.93 18.94 1.56
N LEU A 298 18.82 17.73 2.13
CA LEU A 298 18.81 17.54 3.59
C LEU A 298 20.09 16.84 4.09
N PRO A 299 20.63 17.27 5.27
CA PRO A 299 21.56 16.45 6.01
C PRO A 299 20.93 15.09 6.37
N PHE A 300 21.75 14.03 6.36
CA PHE A 300 21.22 12.67 6.60
C PHE A 300 20.55 12.54 7.97
N ALA A 301 21.10 13.15 9.00
CA ALA A 301 20.50 13.20 10.33
C ALA A 301 19.12 13.88 10.35
N THR A 302 18.85 14.80 9.42
CA THR A 302 17.52 15.43 9.27
C THR A 302 16.55 14.48 8.58
N ILE A 303 17.00 13.70 7.59
CA ILE A 303 16.16 12.65 6.94
C ILE A 303 15.73 11.61 7.98
N GLN A 304 16.60 11.23 8.91
CA GLN A 304 16.33 10.23 9.95
C GLN A 304 15.34 10.68 11.03
N LYS A 305 14.99 11.97 11.16
CA LYS A 305 14.11 12.47 12.22
C LYS A 305 12.70 11.89 12.09
N PRO A 306 12.15 11.28 13.17
CA PRO A 306 10.86 10.55 13.08
C PRO A 306 9.62 11.46 13.01
N GLN A 307 9.75 12.72 13.42
CA GLN A 307 8.61 13.62 13.63
C GLN A 307 8.14 14.34 12.35
N ASN A 308 8.98 14.42 11.32
CA ASN A 308 8.67 15.18 10.12
C ASN A 308 8.58 14.26 8.88
N SER A 309 7.69 14.61 7.98
CA SER A 309 7.77 14.10 6.61
C SER A 309 9.04 14.64 5.95
N VAL A 310 9.81 13.77 5.33
CA VAL A 310 11.03 14.15 4.61
C VAL A 310 10.72 15.19 3.52
N ALA A 311 9.57 15.05 2.86
CA ALA A 311 9.11 15.98 1.83
C ALA A 311 8.81 17.38 2.39
N THR A 312 8.14 17.48 3.54
CA THR A 312 7.88 18.79 4.17
C THR A 312 9.16 19.43 4.66
N ALA A 313 10.10 18.64 5.20
CA ALA A 313 11.41 19.14 5.62
C ALA A 313 12.22 19.67 4.40
N THR A 314 12.18 18.97 3.26
CA THR A 314 12.85 19.42 2.02
C THR A 314 12.29 20.78 1.56
N MET A 315 10.98 20.92 1.47
CA MET A 315 10.36 22.18 1.05
C MET A 315 10.53 23.29 2.08
N GLN A 316 10.60 22.96 3.37
CA GLN A 316 10.89 23.90 4.45
C GLN A 316 12.33 24.43 4.37
N THR A 317 13.29 23.60 3.99
CA THR A 317 14.69 24.02 3.81
C THR A 317 14.82 25.04 2.68
N VAL A 318 14.05 24.88 1.59
CA VAL A 318 14.12 25.79 0.41
C VAL A 318 13.27 27.05 0.61
N PHE A 319 12.03 26.95 1.09
CA PHE A 319 11.06 28.04 1.14
C PHE A 319 10.58 28.40 2.57
N GLY A 320 11.20 27.84 3.62
CA GLY A 320 10.77 28.07 4.98
C GLY A 320 9.36 27.54 5.29
N ARG A 321 8.67 28.18 6.24
CA ARG A 321 7.32 27.77 6.67
C ARG A 321 6.28 27.70 5.53
N PRO A 322 6.23 28.64 4.56
CA PRO A 322 5.34 28.50 3.40
C PRO A 322 5.56 27.21 2.61
N GLY A 323 6.82 26.81 2.36
CA GLY A 323 7.13 25.56 1.68
C GLY A 323 6.61 24.34 2.43
N MET A 324 6.74 24.29 3.73
CA MET A 324 6.18 23.23 4.58
C MET A 324 4.65 23.15 4.44
N ILE A 325 3.95 24.27 4.45
CA ILE A 325 2.49 24.35 4.34
C ILE A 325 2.04 23.86 2.94
N ILE A 326 2.67 24.37 1.87
CA ILE A 326 2.36 23.97 0.49
C ILE A 326 2.53 22.46 0.33
N MET A 327 3.62 21.90 0.87
CA MET A 327 3.87 20.46 0.79
C MET A 327 2.86 19.66 1.61
N ALA A 328 2.46 20.11 2.78
CA ALA A 328 1.43 19.46 3.58
C ALA A 328 0.10 19.39 2.83
N VAL A 329 -0.33 20.49 2.20
CA VAL A 329 -1.54 20.52 1.35
C VAL A 329 -1.39 19.56 0.16
N ALA A 330 -0.23 19.56 -0.51
CA ALA A 330 0.03 18.65 -1.63
C ALA A 330 -0.07 17.17 -1.22
N ILE A 331 0.43 16.82 -0.03
CA ILE A 331 0.31 15.46 0.51
C ILE A 331 -1.13 15.12 0.90
N MET A 332 -1.89 16.08 1.43
CA MET A 332 -3.33 15.88 1.68
C MET A 332 -4.09 15.59 0.39
N VAL A 333 -3.83 16.33 -0.68
CA VAL A 333 -4.39 16.08 -2.02
C VAL A 333 -3.98 14.70 -2.54
N SER A 334 -2.72 14.32 -2.34
CA SER A 334 -2.19 13.00 -2.73
C SER A 334 -2.91 11.86 -2.02
N THR A 335 -3.01 11.94 -0.71
CA THR A 335 -3.61 10.90 0.13
C THR A 335 -5.11 10.79 -0.07
N PHE A 336 -5.82 11.90 -0.30
CA PHE A 336 -7.23 11.92 -0.68
C PHE A 336 -7.47 11.15 -1.98
N GLY A 337 -6.72 11.48 -3.04
CA GLY A 337 -6.83 10.81 -4.34
C GLY A 337 -6.42 9.33 -4.29
N CYS A 338 -5.39 8.98 -3.51
CA CYS A 338 -4.98 7.60 -3.29
C CYS A 338 -6.10 6.78 -2.64
N ASN A 339 -6.67 7.29 -1.55
CA ASN A 339 -7.80 6.63 -0.87
C ASN A 339 -9.01 6.45 -1.79
N ASN A 340 -9.32 7.44 -2.62
CA ASN A 340 -10.40 7.29 -3.59
C ASN A 340 -10.15 6.10 -4.54
N GLY A 341 -8.94 5.97 -5.08
CA GLY A 341 -8.55 4.84 -5.95
C GLY A 341 -8.62 3.48 -5.27
N LEU A 342 -8.11 3.40 -4.03
CA LEU A 342 -8.15 2.20 -3.22
C LEU A 342 -9.58 1.73 -2.93
N ILE A 343 -10.45 2.65 -2.50
CA ILE A 343 -11.86 2.38 -2.19
C ILE A 343 -12.59 1.93 -3.46
N LEU A 344 -12.37 2.64 -4.58
CA LEU A 344 -12.99 2.32 -5.84
C LEU A 344 -12.61 0.92 -6.33
N ALA A 345 -11.34 0.54 -6.27
CA ALA A 345 -10.85 -0.72 -6.83
C ALA A 345 -11.19 -1.93 -5.95
N GLY A 346 -10.94 -1.86 -4.63
CA GLY A 346 -11.03 -3.01 -3.72
C GLY A 346 -12.39 -3.68 -3.67
N ALA A 347 -13.49 -2.90 -3.72
CA ALA A 347 -14.84 -3.42 -3.68
C ALA A 347 -15.17 -4.41 -4.82
N ARG A 348 -14.46 -4.33 -5.97
CA ARG A 348 -14.62 -5.25 -7.10
C ARG A 348 -14.18 -6.67 -6.77
N VAL A 349 -13.23 -6.84 -5.87
CA VAL A 349 -12.78 -8.16 -5.42
C VAL A 349 -13.88 -8.85 -4.63
N TYR A 350 -14.49 -8.16 -3.67
CA TYR A 350 -15.59 -8.72 -2.85
C TYR A 350 -16.84 -8.99 -3.68
N TYR A 351 -17.11 -8.16 -4.69
CA TYR A 351 -18.13 -8.41 -5.69
C TYR A 351 -17.85 -9.70 -6.47
N ALA A 352 -16.62 -9.90 -6.97
CA ALA A 352 -16.24 -11.10 -7.70
C ALA A 352 -16.36 -12.36 -6.82
N MET A 353 -15.85 -12.33 -5.59
CA MET A 353 -15.98 -13.43 -4.63
C MET A 353 -17.45 -13.81 -4.36
N ALA A 354 -18.33 -12.81 -4.24
CA ALA A 354 -19.74 -13.04 -3.99
C ALA A 354 -20.45 -13.67 -5.22
N ARG A 355 -20.03 -13.30 -6.42
CA ARG A 355 -20.48 -13.93 -7.68
C ARG A 355 -20.08 -15.40 -7.75
N ASP A 356 -18.93 -15.75 -7.17
CA ASP A 356 -18.46 -17.14 -7.07
C ASP A 356 -19.03 -17.89 -5.83
N ASN A 357 -19.99 -17.34 -5.13
CA ASN A 357 -20.56 -17.87 -3.88
C ASN A 357 -19.54 -18.05 -2.74
N LEU A 358 -18.41 -17.38 -2.80
CA LEU A 358 -17.34 -17.41 -1.80
C LEU A 358 -17.37 -16.18 -0.86
N PHE A 359 -18.43 -15.38 -0.89
CA PHE A 359 -18.62 -14.22 -0.01
C PHE A 359 -20.11 -13.92 0.23
N PHE A 360 -20.40 -12.87 1.00
CA PHE A 360 -21.79 -12.48 1.29
C PHE A 360 -22.57 -12.16 0.02
N LYS A 361 -23.68 -12.83 -0.24
CA LYS A 361 -24.46 -12.67 -1.48
C LYS A 361 -24.86 -11.23 -1.79
N ARG A 362 -25.15 -10.42 -0.75
CA ARG A 362 -25.52 -9.01 -0.91
C ARG A 362 -24.42 -8.16 -1.54
N THR A 363 -23.14 -8.54 -1.41
CA THR A 363 -22.03 -7.80 -2.04
C THR A 363 -21.94 -8.03 -3.55
N ALA A 364 -22.63 -9.02 -4.10
CA ALA A 364 -22.79 -9.25 -5.53
C ALA A 364 -23.82 -8.33 -6.20
N SER A 365 -24.60 -7.55 -5.42
CA SER A 365 -25.58 -6.63 -5.98
C SER A 365 -24.91 -5.34 -6.47
N LEU A 366 -25.35 -4.86 -7.64
CA LEU A 366 -25.02 -3.53 -8.14
C LEU A 366 -26.21 -2.59 -7.86
N ASN A 367 -25.89 -1.33 -7.54
CA ASN A 367 -26.91 -0.30 -7.40
C ASN A 367 -27.31 0.29 -8.77
N ASN A 368 -28.23 1.25 -8.79
CA ASN A 368 -28.67 1.94 -10.02
C ASN A 368 -27.54 2.67 -10.79
N HIS A 369 -26.38 2.86 -10.17
CA HIS A 369 -25.19 3.44 -10.77
C HIS A 369 -24.18 2.39 -11.23
N HIS A 370 -24.57 1.12 -11.31
CA HIS A 370 -23.75 -0.02 -11.73
C HIS A 370 -22.46 -0.20 -10.89
N VAL A 371 -22.50 0.13 -9.60
CA VAL A 371 -21.40 -0.10 -8.67
C VAL A 371 -21.79 -1.00 -7.50
N PRO A 372 -20.86 -1.80 -6.93
CA PRO A 372 -21.14 -2.71 -5.82
C PRO A 372 -21.20 -1.95 -4.48
N ALA A 373 -22.29 -1.19 -4.26
CA ALA A 373 -22.44 -0.29 -3.13
C ALA A 373 -22.31 -1.00 -1.76
N VAL A 374 -22.86 -2.21 -1.63
CA VAL A 374 -22.78 -3.00 -0.38
C VAL A 374 -21.33 -3.39 -0.09
N ALA A 375 -20.55 -3.78 -1.13
CA ALA A 375 -19.12 -4.10 -0.98
C ALA A 375 -18.31 -2.86 -0.59
N LEU A 376 -18.60 -1.69 -1.20
CA LEU A 376 -18.00 -0.40 -0.84
C LEU A 376 -18.24 -0.04 0.63
N MET A 377 -19.49 -0.15 1.10
CA MET A 377 -19.84 0.17 2.48
C MET A 377 -19.18 -0.79 3.48
N LEU A 378 -19.18 -2.10 3.20
CA LEU A 378 -18.52 -3.09 4.05
C LEU A 378 -17.02 -2.77 4.19
N GLN A 379 -16.33 -2.51 3.08
CA GLN A 379 -14.93 -2.13 3.05
C GLN A 379 -14.65 -0.83 3.82
N GLY A 380 -15.47 0.20 3.57
CA GLY A 380 -15.30 1.52 4.18
C GLY A 380 -15.50 1.50 5.69
N ILE A 381 -16.55 0.80 6.19
CA ILE A 381 -16.80 0.64 7.63
C ILE A 381 -15.65 -0.10 8.31
N TRP A 382 -15.18 -1.20 7.70
CA TRP A 382 -14.06 -1.96 8.26
C TRP A 382 -12.75 -1.16 8.25
N ALA A 383 -12.45 -0.44 7.16
CA ALA A 383 -11.29 0.43 7.10
C ALA A 383 -11.34 1.56 8.14
N ALA A 384 -12.51 2.16 8.37
CA ALA A 384 -12.71 3.15 9.43
C ALA A 384 -12.43 2.55 10.82
N PHE A 385 -12.90 1.33 11.07
CA PHE A 385 -12.62 0.62 12.33
C PHE A 385 -11.12 0.38 12.54
N LEU A 386 -10.36 0.04 11.48
CA LEU A 386 -8.93 -0.22 11.56
C LEU A 386 -8.08 1.03 11.89
N THR A 387 -8.66 2.24 11.89
CA THR A 387 -7.95 3.45 12.36
C THR A 387 -7.90 3.56 13.89
N LEU A 388 -8.70 2.79 14.63
CA LEU A 388 -8.88 2.96 16.08
C LEU A 388 -7.83 2.21 16.94
N PRO A 389 -7.37 0.98 16.60
CA PRO A 389 -6.44 0.22 17.43
C PRO A 389 -5.05 0.87 17.51
N ARG A 390 -4.39 0.72 18.66
CA ARG A 390 -3.01 1.11 18.93
C ARG A 390 -2.28 -0.01 19.67
N THR A 391 -0.97 -0.10 19.49
CA THR A 391 -0.14 -0.94 20.37
C THR A 391 0.28 -0.15 21.61
N VAL A 392 0.35 -0.84 22.72
CA VAL A 392 0.86 -0.32 23.99
C VAL A 392 2.33 -0.68 24.11
N LEU A 393 3.18 0.33 24.17
CA LEU A 393 4.61 0.20 24.37
C LEU A 393 4.93 0.62 25.80
N THR A 394 5.34 -0.32 26.62
CA THR A 394 5.75 -0.06 28.00
C THR A 394 7.28 -0.11 28.06
N THR A 395 7.90 1.02 28.35
CA THR A 395 9.34 1.15 28.58
C THR A 395 9.59 1.40 30.06
N THR A 396 10.40 0.55 30.70
CA THR A 396 10.86 0.75 32.07
C THR A 396 12.26 1.35 32.01
N ASP A 397 12.44 2.52 32.58
CA ASP A 397 13.76 3.13 32.72
C ASP A 397 14.58 2.28 33.69
N ALA A 398 15.70 1.74 33.21
CA ALA A 398 16.57 0.86 33.98
C ALA A 398 17.23 1.56 35.19
N THR A 399 17.31 2.89 35.18
CA THR A 399 17.97 3.69 36.22
C THR A 399 17.01 4.12 37.32
N THR A 400 15.77 4.48 36.94
CA THR A 400 14.78 5.04 37.88
C THR A 400 13.68 4.04 38.25
N GLY A 401 13.56 2.92 37.54
CA GLY A 401 12.44 1.96 37.68
C GLY A 401 11.09 2.52 37.21
N ALA A 402 11.07 3.77 36.72
CA ALA A 402 9.85 4.40 36.26
C ALA A 402 9.34 3.75 34.96
N THR A 403 8.08 3.33 34.96
CA THR A 403 7.43 2.74 33.80
C THR A 403 6.67 3.80 33.03
N THR A 404 7.08 4.06 31.79
CA THR A 404 6.39 4.97 30.88
C THR A 404 5.60 4.18 29.85
N THR A 405 4.30 4.44 29.75
CA THR A 405 3.44 3.84 28.71
C THR A 405 3.32 4.82 27.56
N SER A 406 3.70 4.37 26.36
CA SER A 406 3.49 5.10 25.12
C SER A 406 2.62 4.28 24.16
N TYR A 407 1.91 4.97 23.27
CA TYR A 407 1.04 4.32 22.30
C TYR A 407 1.67 4.39 20.91
N GLY A 408 1.80 3.23 20.28
CA GLY A 408 2.40 3.12 18.98
C GLY A 408 1.64 3.90 17.90
N ASN A 409 2.38 4.35 16.89
CA ASN A 409 1.80 5.08 15.76
C ASN A 409 0.95 4.13 14.91
N VAL A 410 -0.33 4.47 14.73
CA VAL A 410 -1.30 3.69 13.91
C VAL A 410 -0.77 3.45 12.50
N TYR A 411 -0.18 4.47 11.89
CA TYR A 411 0.32 4.40 10.51
C TYR A 411 1.40 3.32 10.34
N THR A 412 2.46 3.37 11.12
CA THR A 412 3.60 2.44 11.00
C THR A 412 3.19 0.98 11.26
N GLN A 413 2.31 0.76 12.22
CA GLN A 413 1.82 -0.58 12.54
C GLN A 413 0.98 -1.18 11.42
N LEU A 414 0.09 -0.39 10.81
CA LEU A 414 -0.69 -0.82 9.66
C LEU A 414 0.22 -1.22 8.49
N LEU A 415 1.31 -0.46 8.24
CA LEU A 415 2.26 -0.82 7.18
C LEU A 415 2.88 -2.21 7.38
N GLU A 416 3.32 -2.52 8.59
CA GLU A 416 3.96 -3.80 8.89
C GLU A 416 2.99 -4.97 8.69
N TYR A 417 1.72 -4.85 9.12
CA TYR A 417 0.68 -5.86 8.89
C TYR A 417 0.37 -6.05 7.39
N ILE A 418 0.21 -4.94 6.68
CA ILE A 418 -0.15 -4.92 5.26
C ILE A 418 0.94 -5.62 4.43
N ILE A 419 2.20 -5.16 4.57
CA ILE A 419 3.29 -5.65 3.74
C ILE A 419 3.58 -7.13 4.02
N SER A 420 3.51 -7.56 5.27
CA SER A 420 3.70 -8.98 5.61
C SER A 420 2.70 -9.89 4.88
N ALA A 421 1.41 -9.51 4.87
CA ALA A 421 0.38 -10.28 4.19
C ALA A 421 0.49 -10.14 2.65
N ASP A 422 0.76 -8.95 2.15
CA ASP A 422 0.74 -8.63 0.72
C ASP A 422 1.88 -9.34 -0.03
N LEU A 423 3.09 -9.39 0.55
CA LEU A 423 4.24 -10.09 -0.04
C LEU A 423 3.98 -11.58 -0.28
N VAL A 424 3.25 -12.25 0.62
CA VAL A 424 2.87 -13.65 0.45
C VAL A 424 1.99 -13.80 -0.80
N PHE A 425 0.98 -12.96 -0.95
CA PHE A 425 0.07 -13.04 -2.09
C PHE A 425 0.68 -12.54 -3.39
N TYR A 426 1.61 -11.59 -3.35
CA TYR A 426 2.39 -11.21 -4.53
C TYR A 426 3.31 -12.35 -4.98
N ALA A 427 3.99 -13.04 -4.07
CA ALA A 427 4.79 -14.21 -4.39
C ALA A 427 3.93 -15.33 -5.04
N LEU A 428 2.76 -15.61 -4.48
CA LEU A 428 1.80 -16.54 -5.06
C LEU A 428 1.29 -16.10 -6.44
N MET A 429 0.99 -14.81 -6.62
CA MET A 429 0.54 -14.26 -7.91
C MET A 429 1.63 -14.39 -8.98
N VAL A 430 2.87 -14.07 -8.64
CA VAL A 430 3.99 -14.24 -9.57
C VAL A 430 4.20 -15.73 -9.89
N GLY A 431 4.09 -16.61 -8.89
CA GLY A 431 4.10 -18.06 -9.06
C GLY A 431 2.96 -18.58 -9.97
N ALA A 432 1.81 -17.90 -9.94
CA ALA A 432 0.67 -18.25 -10.79
C ALA A 432 1.01 -18.16 -12.28
N VAL A 433 1.94 -17.31 -12.71
CA VAL A 433 2.42 -17.28 -14.11
C VAL A 433 3.03 -18.62 -14.49
N ILE A 434 3.87 -19.20 -13.61
CA ILE A 434 4.53 -20.50 -13.85
C ILE A 434 3.48 -21.61 -13.87
N VAL A 435 2.54 -21.60 -12.92
CA VAL A 435 1.47 -22.60 -12.82
C VAL A 435 0.55 -22.54 -14.06
N MET A 436 0.10 -21.34 -14.45
CA MET A 436 -0.80 -21.17 -15.59
C MET A 436 -0.13 -21.52 -16.93
N ARG A 437 1.17 -21.28 -17.08
CA ARG A 437 1.90 -21.73 -18.27
C ARG A 437 1.97 -23.27 -18.40
N ARG A 438 2.01 -23.97 -17.26
CA ARG A 438 1.97 -25.45 -17.22
C ARG A 438 0.55 -26.00 -17.34
N LYS A 439 -0.42 -25.37 -16.67
CA LYS A 439 -1.81 -25.83 -16.59
C LYS A 439 -2.60 -25.57 -17.87
N THR A 440 -2.35 -24.45 -18.54
CA THR A 440 -3.04 -24.03 -19.77
C THR A 440 -2.03 -23.57 -20.83
N PRO A 441 -1.19 -24.47 -21.37
CA PRO A 441 -0.12 -24.10 -22.30
C PRO A 441 -0.66 -23.52 -23.63
N ALA A 442 -1.83 -23.95 -24.08
CA ALA A 442 -2.46 -23.48 -25.31
C ALA A 442 -3.29 -22.20 -25.16
N ALA A 443 -3.43 -21.67 -23.94
CA ALA A 443 -4.20 -20.44 -23.74
C ALA A 443 -3.55 -19.25 -24.45
N GLU A 444 -4.38 -18.40 -25.06
CA GLU A 444 -3.92 -17.15 -25.67
C GLU A 444 -3.31 -16.22 -24.62
N ARG A 445 -2.12 -15.68 -24.93
CA ARG A 445 -1.38 -14.72 -24.07
C ARG A 445 -1.05 -13.47 -24.86
N PRO A 446 -1.94 -12.47 -24.85
CA PRO A 446 -1.70 -11.20 -25.57
C PRO A 446 -0.40 -10.50 -25.12
N TYR A 447 0.03 -10.75 -23.89
CA TYR A 447 1.32 -10.33 -23.35
C TYR A 447 1.99 -11.52 -22.64
N ARG A 448 3.31 -11.64 -22.78
CA ARG A 448 4.14 -12.65 -22.10
C ARG A 448 5.19 -11.99 -21.25
N THR A 449 5.33 -12.45 -20.02
CA THR A 449 6.32 -11.94 -19.05
C THR A 449 7.73 -12.00 -19.62
N LEU A 450 8.40 -10.86 -19.65
CA LEU A 450 9.80 -10.72 -20.08
C LEU A 450 10.72 -11.47 -19.10
N GLY A 451 11.75 -12.13 -19.61
CA GLY A 451 12.73 -12.84 -18.80
C GLY A 451 12.19 -14.08 -18.08
N TYR A 452 11.09 -14.66 -18.53
CA TYR A 452 10.60 -15.94 -17.98
C TYR A 452 11.60 -17.07 -18.28
N PRO A 453 11.87 -18.01 -17.32
CA PRO A 453 11.31 -18.11 -15.97
C PRO A 453 12.14 -17.37 -14.89
N ILE A 454 13.24 -16.73 -15.26
CA ILE A 454 14.24 -16.16 -14.31
C ILE A 454 13.60 -15.04 -13.48
N VAL A 455 12.91 -14.10 -14.13
CA VAL A 455 12.30 -12.93 -13.44
C VAL A 455 11.27 -13.36 -12.39
N PRO A 456 10.29 -14.26 -12.68
CA PRO A 456 9.41 -14.80 -11.65
C PRO A 456 10.15 -15.49 -10.50
N LEU A 457 11.19 -16.27 -10.78
CA LEU A 457 11.95 -16.99 -9.74
C LEU A 457 12.72 -16.04 -8.82
N ILE A 458 13.38 -15.01 -9.37
CA ILE A 458 14.05 -13.98 -8.59
C ILE A 458 13.05 -13.25 -7.71
N TYR A 459 11.90 -12.85 -8.25
CA TYR A 459 10.85 -12.19 -7.46
C TYR A 459 10.40 -13.05 -6.28
N ILE A 460 10.07 -14.31 -6.53
CA ILE A 460 9.61 -15.24 -5.49
C ILE A 460 10.68 -15.43 -4.42
N GLY A 461 11.95 -15.61 -4.83
CA GLY A 461 13.07 -15.76 -3.91
C GLY A 461 13.25 -14.54 -2.99
N LEU A 462 13.27 -13.35 -3.57
CA LEU A 462 13.38 -12.09 -2.80
C LEU A 462 12.16 -11.84 -1.91
N ALA A 463 10.95 -12.08 -2.40
CA ALA A 463 9.74 -11.93 -1.60
C ALA A 463 9.71 -12.89 -0.41
N LEU A 464 10.12 -14.15 -0.59
CA LEU A 464 10.22 -15.13 0.50
C LEU A 464 11.30 -14.74 1.52
N LEU A 465 12.45 -14.25 1.08
CA LEU A 465 13.49 -13.73 1.98
C LEU A 465 12.95 -12.60 2.85
N LEU A 466 12.22 -11.65 2.26
CA LEU A 466 11.60 -10.54 2.99
C LEU A 466 10.51 -11.02 3.96
N VAL A 467 9.70 -12.00 3.58
CA VAL A 467 8.68 -12.60 4.46
C VAL A 467 9.35 -13.25 5.69
N ILE A 468 10.45 -13.99 5.48
CA ILE A 468 11.22 -14.61 6.56
C ILE A 468 11.86 -13.55 7.45
N ASP A 469 12.48 -12.53 6.87
CA ASP A 469 13.12 -11.44 7.60
C ASP A 469 12.12 -10.68 8.49
N LEU A 470 10.95 -10.34 7.95
CA LEU A 470 9.85 -9.73 8.71
C LEU A 470 9.32 -10.65 9.81
N ALA A 471 9.22 -11.95 9.55
CA ALA A 471 8.80 -12.91 10.56
C ALA A 471 9.81 -13.01 11.71
N LEU A 472 11.10 -12.89 11.44
CA LEU A 472 12.16 -12.94 12.44
C LEU A 472 12.28 -11.64 13.23
N LEU A 473 12.28 -10.48 12.55
CA LEU A 473 12.54 -9.18 13.17
C LEU A 473 11.30 -8.51 13.77
N LYS A 474 10.13 -8.77 13.21
CA LYS A 474 8.87 -8.09 13.54
C LYS A 474 7.74 -9.07 13.86
N TRP A 475 8.05 -10.18 14.52
CA TRP A 475 7.05 -11.22 14.84
C TRP A 475 5.80 -10.70 15.53
N LYS A 476 5.94 -9.72 16.46
CA LYS A 476 4.79 -9.15 17.19
C LYS A 476 3.78 -8.43 16.29
N THR A 477 4.23 -7.88 15.17
CA THR A 477 3.38 -7.18 14.21
C THR A 477 3.10 -8.06 12.98
N SER A 478 4.13 -8.52 12.28
CA SER A 478 3.98 -9.38 11.10
C SER A 478 3.27 -10.68 11.40
N GLY A 479 3.50 -11.28 12.58
CA GLY A 479 2.82 -12.49 13.02
C GLY A 479 1.30 -12.34 13.09
N ILE A 480 0.81 -11.17 13.47
CA ILE A 480 -0.64 -10.88 13.44
C ILE A 480 -1.15 -10.81 12.00
N GLY A 481 -0.39 -10.18 11.10
CA GLY A 481 -0.72 -10.17 9.67
C GLY A 481 -0.88 -11.60 9.12
N TYR A 482 0.08 -12.48 9.41
CA TYR A 482 0.02 -13.90 9.01
C TYR A 482 -1.14 -14.65 9.69
N LEU A 483 -1.38 -14.41 10.98
CA LEU A 483 -2.49 -15.01 11.70
C LEU A 483 -3.83 -14.64 11.07
N LEU A 484 -4.02 -13.36 10.71
CA LEU A 484 -5.23 -12.89 10.05
C LEU A 484 -5.44 -13.58 8.69
N VAL A 485 -4.37 -13.79 7.90
CA VAL A 485 -4.45 -14.61 6.67
C VAL A 485 -4.92 -16.01 6.99
N LEU A 486 -4.35 -16.67 8.01
CA LEU A 486 -4.67 -18.04 8.40
C LEU A 486 -6.10 -18.19 8.91
N THR A 487 -6.71 -17.15 9.50
CA THR A 487 -8.14 -17.18 9.89
C THR A 487 -9.07 -17.43 8.71
N GLY A 488 -8.64 -17.11 7.50
CA GLY A 488 -9.39 -17.40 6.29
C GLY A 488 -9.59 -18.90 6.03
N ILE A 489 -8.68 -19.77 6.52
CA ILE A 489 -8.76 -21.21 6.30
C ILE A 489 -10.04 -21.81 6.90
N PRO A 490 -10.31 -21.70 8.21
CA PRO A 490 -11.54 -22.23 8.80
C PRO A 490 -12.80 -21.57 8.22
N VAL A 491 -12.74 -20.26 7.95
CA VAL A 491 -13.86 -19.54 7.35
C VAL A 491 -14.17 -20.06 5.95
N TYR A 492 -13.17 -20.37 5.12
CA TYR A 492 -13.35 -20.99 3.82
C TYR A 492 -14.12 -22.31 3.89
N PHE A 493 -13.76 -23.20 4.81
CA PHE A 493 -14.43 -24.49 4.97
C PHE A 493 -15.89 -24.33 5.42
N VAL A 494 -16.17 -23.38 6.30
CA VAL A 494 -17.57 -23.05 6.71
C VAL A 494 -18.35 -22.53 5.50
N TRP A 495 -17.76 -21.66 4.69
CA TRP A 495 -18.42 -21.10 3.50
C TRP A 495 -18.71 -22.16 2.44
N ARG A 496 -17.72 -23.02 2.17
CA ARG A 496 -17.84 -24.12 1.20
C ARG A 496 -18.96 -25.09 1.58
N LYS A 497 -19.06 -25.47 2.87
CA LYS A 497 -20.16 -26.34 3.37
C LYS A 497 -21.54 -25.68 3.15
N ARG A 498 -21.66 -24.36 3.40
CA ARG A 498 -22.91 -23.64 3.17
C ARG A 498 -23.26 -23.47 1.70
N ALA A 499 -22.29 -23.40 0.82
CA ALA A 499 -22.51 -23.35 -0.62
C ALA A 499 -23.01 -24.71 -1.12
N ALA A 500 -22.37 -25.82 -0.70
CA ALA A 500 -22.78 -27.18 -1.06
C ALA A 500 -24.16 -27.61 -0.51
N ALA A 501 -24.59 -27.05 0.63
CA ALA A 501 -25.92 -27.35 1.18
C ALA A 501 -27.09 -26.59 0.50
N LYS A 502 -26.80 -25.77 -0.52
CA LYS A 502 -27.78 -24.94 -1.27
C LYS A 502 -27.86 -25.30 -2.76
N THR A 503 -27.01 -26.21 -3.23
CA THR A 503 -27.10 -26.92 -4.50
C THR A 503 -27.76 -28.27 -4.32
#